data_d2d2779b7da5f9ca81136cb94287e657
#
_entry.id   d2d2779b7da5f9ca81136cb94287e657
#
_cell.length_a   1.000
_cell.length_b   1.000
_cell.length_c   1.000
_cell.angle_alpha   90.00
_cell.angle_beta   90.00
_cell.angle_gamma   90.00
#
_symmetry.space_group_name_H-M   'P 1'
#
loop_
_entity.id
_entity.type
_entity.pdbx_description
1 polymer ?
#
loop_
_entity_poly.entity_id
_entity_poly.type
_entity_poly.pdbx_seq_one_letter_code
_entity_poly.pdbx_strand_id
1 'polypeptide(L)'
;MKDALDRLCLVTSDYHFQVDGEIRTTSAFLRFVPELLPLARSIEVCAPVHASGAERGFSIESERVCYRPLPPSRTLEEFLRRSPRDGLTITHELYVGMRGADLIWINGPHPLLPLAALIARAMRKPYLLWLRGDILMTVRVKYVARNRRDRLAARTAWYLDRLIGPSARGAAVFYTGSSLARYGKLAAYAQSANTSLVSDAQLATRPRTRVHAPLRLLWVGQLRPVKGLLHLLQALRTLRDEGHSMDLRLVGDGEQREALTAEVAALDLTDGVRFAGYVAPGPALDTEYEEADVFVLPSLSEGIPKVLFEAMARALPVVATKVGGVPDVVCDGENGLLVLAGDARALARALSRIGSDRDLRSHLSHGALEYAQAHTATAEVERIRGGLRAAFPDLWRAAE
;
A
#
# COMPACT_ATOMS: atom_id res chain seq x y z
N MET A 1 21.10 -23.54 -11.21
CA MET A 1 20.57 -22.17 -10.97
C MET A 1 20.40 -22.00 -9.46
N LYS A 2 20.77 -20.82 -8.92
CA LYS A 2 20.46 -20.51 -7.52
C LYS A 2 18.95 -20.32 -7.37
N ASP A 3 18.34 -20.91 -6.34
CA ASP A 3 16.92 -20.72 -6.03
C ASP A 3 16.65 -19.44 -5.22
N ALA A 4 17.66 -18.97 -4.48
CA ALA A 4 17.60 -17.76 -3.68
C ALA A 4 18.96 -17.05 -3.69
N LEU A 5 18.92 -15.72 -3.48
CA LEU A 5 20.09 -14.88 -3.24
C LEU A 5 20.66 -15.15 -1.85
N ASP A 6 21.95 -14.92 -1.65
CA ASP A 6 22.52 -15.07 -0.30
C ASP A 6 22.11 -13.84 0.56
N ARG A 7 22.21 -12.63 0.00
CA ARG A 7 21.92 -11.40 0.73
C ARG A 7 21.20 -10.36 -0.12
N LEU A 8 20.10 -9.81 0.41
CA LEU A 8 19.35 -8.67 -0.11
C LEU A 8 19.58 -7.46 0.78
N CYS A 9 19.97 -6.32 0.21
CA CYS A 9 19.98 -5.04 0.92
C CYS A 9 18.74 -4.21 0.53
N LEU A 10 17.85 -3.94 1.49
CA LEU A 10 16.68 -3.10 1.32
C LEU A 10 16.95 -1.68 1.83
N VAL A 11 16.89 -0.69 0.95
CA VAL A 11 17.00 0.73 1.30
C VAL A 11 15.62 1.37 1.31
N THR A 12 15.23 1.93 2.45
CA THR A 12 13.93 2.60 2.60
C THR A 12 14.06 3.87 3.44
N SER A 13 13.13 4.81 3.27
CA SER A 13 12.97 5.97 4.15
C SER A 13 11.69 5.86 5.01
N ASP A 14 11.09 4.68 5.08
CA ASP A 14 9.96 4.45 5.96
C ASP A 14 10.34 4.75 7.42
N TYR A 15 9.37 5.20 8.21
CA TYR A 15 9.60 5.61 9.59
C TYR A 15 9.86 4.40 10.50
N HIS A 16 11.01 4.43 11.17
CA HIS A 16 11.42 3.45 12.17
C HIS A 16 11.78 4.15 13.47
N PHE A 17 11.59 3.45 14.57
CA PHE A 17 11.88 3.96 15.91
C PHE A 17 12.28 2.82 16.84
N GLN A 18 13.08 3.15 17.84
CA GLN A 18 13.56 2.18 18.82
C GLN A 18 12.67 2.17 20.06
N VAL A 19 12.25 0.98 20.50
CA VAL A 19 11.49 0.74 21.73
C VAL A 19 12.08 -0.50 22.41
N ASP A 20 12.52 -0.39 23.65
CA ASP A 20 13.05 -1.48 24.46
C ASP A 20 14.15 -2.31 23.76
N GLY A 21 15.01 -1.63 22.99
CA GLY A 21 16.11 -2.26 22.24
C GLY A 21 15.71 -2.80 20.86
N GLU A 22 14.43 -2.93 20.57
CA GLU A 22 13.92 -3.38 19.26
C GLU A 22 13.67 -2.22 18.30
N ILE A 23 13.93 -2.43 17.01
CA ILE A 23 13.53 -1.49 15.96
C ILE A 23 12.13 -1.86 15.49
N ARG A 24 11.20 -0.89 15.60
CA ARG A 24 9.80 -1.03 15.18
C ARG A 24 9.44 -0.03 14.11
N THR A 25 8.38 -0.34 13.38
CA THR A 25 7.84 0.51 12.31
C THR A 25 6.32 0.49 12.31
N THR A 26 5.73 1.55 11.76
CA THR A 26 4.29 1.61 11.44
C THR A 26 4.03 1.47 9.93
N SER A 27 5.09 1.33 9.12
CA SER A 27 4.95 1.22 7.66
C SER A 27 4.39 -0.14 7.27
N ALA A 28 3.20 -0.13 6.69
CA ALA A 28 2.54 -1.34 6.22
C ALA A 28 3.33 -2.07 5.10
N PHE A 29 4.22 -1.40 4.37
CA PHE A 29 5.10 -2.05 3.40
C PHE A 29 6.07 -3.04 4.06
N LEU A 30 6.58 -2.70 5.25
CA LEU A 30 7.59 -3.54 5.89
C LEU A 30 7.03 -4.88 6.38
N ARG A 31 5.71 -5.02 6.49
CA ARG A 31 5.07 -6.33 6.67
C ARG A 31 5.27 -7.28 5.48
N PHE A 32 5.57 -6.73 4.30
CA PHE A 32 5.88 -7.53 3.10
C PHE A 32 7.33 -8.03 3.09
N VAL A 33 8.23 -7.46 3.90
CA VAL A 33 9.66 -7.82 3.89
C VAL A 33 9.90 -9.29 4.29
N PRO A 34 9.24 -9.86 5.29
CA PRO A 34 9.37 -11.29 5.59
C PRO A 34 8.95 -12.20 4.42
N GLU A 35 7.99 -11.78 3.61
CA GLU A 35 7.55 -12.52 2.42
C GLU A 35 8.63 -12.58 1.32
N LEU A 36 9.66 -11.71 1.40
CA LEU A 36 10.81 -11.75 0.48
C LEU A 36 11.87 -12.80 0.87
N LEU A 37 11.76 -13.45 2.02
CA LEU A 37 12.71 -14.48 2.44
C LEU A 37 12.81 -15.70 1.52
N PRO A 38 11.82 -16.05 0.68
CA PRO A 38 12.02 -16.99 -0.41
C PRO A 38 12.94 -16.49 -1.53
N LEU A 39 13.14 -15.17 -1.67
CA LEU A 39 14.06 -14.57 -2.65
C LEU A 39 15.50 -14.51 -2.15
N ALA A 40 15.69 -14.33 -0.84
CA ALA A 40 17.03 -14.15 -0.25
C ALA A 40 17.14 -14.84 1.11
N ARG A 41 18.31 -15.44 1.37
CA ARG A 41 18.59 -16.13 2.65
C ARG A 41 18.64 -15.15 3.81
N SER A 42 19.08 -13.90 3.56
CA SER A 42 19.11 -12.85 4.56
C SER A 42 18.76 -11.48 3.94
N ILE A 43 18.14 -10.61 4.73
CA ILE A 43 17.75 -9.27 4.33
C ILE A 43 18.34 -8.27 5.32
N GLU A 44 19.11 -7.30 4.82
CA GLU A 44 19.57 -6.16 5.61
C GLU A 44 18.78 -4.91 5.24
N VAL A 45 18.12 -4.28 6.21
CA VAL A 45 17.27 -3.11 6.02
C VAL A 45 18.04 -1.85 6.41
N CYS A 46 18.43 -1.04 5.43
CA CYS A 46 19.01 0.28 5.63
C CYS A 46 17.88 1.31 5.74
N ALA A 47 17.64 1.84 6.92
CA ALA A 47 16.51 2.73 7.19
C ALA A 47 16.83 3.81 8.24
N PRO A 48 16.22 5.02 8.15
CA PRO A 48 16.30 6.01 9.21
C PRO A 48 15.65 5.48 10.50
N VAL A 49 16.37 5.50 11.62
CA VAL A 49 15.87 5.04 12.92
C VAL A 49 15.90 6.18 13.94
N HIS A 50 14.76 6.43 14.58
CA HIS A 50 14.57 7.44 15.60
C HIS A 50 14.71 6.82 17.00
N ALA A 51 15.29 7.56 17.94
CA ALA A 51 15.50 7.10 19.32
C ALA A 51 14.20 6.86 20.09
N SER A 52 13.08 7.43 19.65
CA SER A 52 11.76 7.27 20.28
C SER A 52 10.66 7.37 19.23
N GLY A 53 9.54 6.71 19.45
CA GLY A 53 8.43 6.66 18.50
C GLY A 53 7.09 6.37 19.13
N ALA A 54 6.11 6.02 18.27
CA ALA A 54 4.76 5.70 18.69
C ALA A 54 4.72 4.40 19.50
N GLU A 55 3.86 4.33 20.51
CA GLU A 55 3.63 3.10 21.29
C GLU A 55 3.17 1.92 20.42
N ARG A 56 2.52 2.20 19.27
CA ARG A 56 2.01 1.20 18.34
C ARG A 56 2.97 1.03 17.17
N GLY A 57 3.53 -0.16 17.04
CA GLY A 57 4.40 -0.54 15.93
C GLY A 57 4.67 -2.04 15.97
N PHE A 58 5.28 -2.57 14.92
CA PHE A 58 5.71 -3.97 14.84
C PHE A 58 7.18 -4.03 14.42
N SER A 59 7.87 -5.09 14.86
CA SER A 59 9.22 -5.43 14.39
C SER A 59 9.13 -6.46 13.28
N ILE A 60 10.12 -6.42 12.37
CA ILE A 60 10.37 -7.44 11.37
C ILE A 60 11.74 -8.10 11.58
N GLU A 61 12.43 -7.76 12.67
CA GLU A 61 13.72 -8.36 13.01
C GLU A 61 13.57 -9.86 13.27
N SER A 62 14.51 -10.61 12.75
CA SER A 62 14.61 -12.05 12.92
C SER A 62 16.06 -12.48 12.68
N GLU A 63 16.37 -13.76 12.83
CA GLU A 63 17.69 -14.30 12.48
C GLU A 63 18.10 -14.02 11.01
N ARG A 64 17.11 -13.82 10.14
CA ARG A 64 17.30 -13.60 8.70
C ARG A 64 17.03 -12.16 8.24
N VAL A 65 16.48 -11.29 9.09
CA VAL A 65 16.21 -9.88 8.80
C VAL A 65 16.85 -9.03 9.87
N CYS A 66 17.82 -8.20 9.48
CA CYS A 66 18.52 -7.30 10.37
C CYS A 66 18.43 -5.85 9.88
N TYR A 67 18.62 -4.89 10.79
CA TYR A 67 18.65 -3.47 10.47
C TYR A 67 20.07 -2.91 10.45
N ARG A 68 20.29 -1.96 9.51
CA ARG A 68 21.39 -1.02 9.51
C ARG A 68 20.82 0.38 9.69
N PRO A 69 20.88 0.94 10.91
CA PRO A 69 20.32 2.25 11.19
C PRO A 69 21.00 3.36 10.40
N LEU A 70 20.20 4.21 9.76
CA LEU A 70 20.63 5.47 9.18
C LEU A 70 20.27 6.65 10.09
N PRO A 71 20.95 7.80 9.98
CA PRO A 71 20.57 9.01 10.68
C PRO A 71 19.08 9.34 10.52
N PRO A 72 18.38 9.70 11.61
CA PRO A 72 16.94 9.86 11.60
C PRO A 72 16.49 11.07 10.77
N SER A 73 15.42 10.88 9.98
CA SER A 73 14.72 11.95 9.27
C SER A 73 13.26 11.55 9.06
N ARG A 74 12.30 12.37 9.52
CA ARG A 74 10.85 12.12 9.39
C ARG A 74 10.25 12.75 8.15
N THR A 75 10.85 13.83 7.68
CA THR A 75 10.33 14.62 6.56
C THR A 75 11.44 14.94 5.58
N LEU A 76 11.04 15.26 4.34
CA LEU A 76 11.97 15.74 3.32
C LEU A 76 12.72 17.00 3.77
N GLU A 77 12.03 17.91 4.46
CA GLU A 77 12.63 19.15 4.98
C GLU A 77 13.71 18.83 6.04
N GLU A 78 13.44 17.93 6.96
CA GLU A 78 14.40 17.48 7.98
C GLU A 78 15.60 16.79 7.32
N PHE A 79 15.38 15.92 6.36
CA PHE A 79 16.43 15.26 5.60
C PHE A 79 17.36 16.29 4.94
N LEU A 80 16.82 17.25 4.21
CA LEU A 80 17.61 18.28 3.53
C LEU A 80 18.39 19.18 4.50
N ARG A 81 17.77 19.55 5.63
CA ARG A 81 18.42 20.35 6.67
C ARG A 81 19.60 19.61 7.33
N ARG A 82 19.48 18.30 7.51
CA ARG A 82 20.50 17.46 8.15
C ARG A 82 21.55 16.91 7.18
N SER A 83 21.27 16.88 5.88
CA SER A 83 22.17 16.34 4.86
C SER A 83 23.60 16.87 4.89
N PRO A 84 23.87 18.16 5.15
CA PRO A 84 25.26 18.65 5.28
C PRO A 84 26.03 18.01 6.42
N ARG A 85 25.35 17.63 7.50
CA ARG A 85 25.94 16.99 8.68
C ARG A 85 26.01 15.48 8.56
N ASP A 86 24.92 14.87 8.12
CA ASP A 86 24.70 13.41 8.17
C ASP A 86 25.05 12.72 6.83
N GLY A 87 25.32 13.49 5.76
CA GLY A 87 25.47 12.96 4.41
C GLY A 87 26.62 11.95 4.25
N LEU A 88 27.76 12.20 4.90
CA LEU A 88 28.89 11.26 4.88
C LEU A 88 28.55 9.95 5.61
N THR A 89 27.91 10.05 6.76
CA THR A 89 27.44 8.89 7.54
C THR A 89 26.43 8.08 6.74
N ILE A 90 25.43 8.73 6.14
CA ILE A 90 24.43 8.07 5.30
C ILE A 90 25.11 7.35 4.12
N THR A 91 26.04 8.02 3.44
CA THR A 91 26.76 7.44 2.30
C THR A 91 27.60 6.24 2.73
N HIS A 92 28.29 6.34 3.86
CA HIS A 92 29.10 5.25 4.43
C HIS A 92 28.22 4.03 4.79
N GLU A 93 27.15 4.25 5.55
CA GLU A 93 26.25 3.16 5.99
C GLU A 93 25.56 2.47 4.81
N LEU A 94 25.11 3.25 3.81
CA LEU A 94 24.57 2.68 2.57
C LEU A 94 25.63 1.85 1.84
N TYR A 95 26.87 2.36 1.69
CA TYR A 95 27.97 1.62 1.06
C TYR A 95 28.25 0.31 1.78
N VAL A 96 28.35 0.34 3.12
CA VAL A 96 28.64 -0.85 3.93
C VAL A 96 27.51 -1.90 3.80
N GLY A 97 26.23 -1.48 3.88
CA GLY A 97 25.09 -2.36 3.73
C GLY A 97 25.00 -2.99 2.34
N MET A 98 25.30 -2.20 1.29
CA MET A 98 25.18 -2.65 -0.10
C MET A 98 26.35 -3.53 -0.56
N ARG A 99 27.56 -3.34 -0.05
CA ARG A 99 28.77 -4.00 -0.58
C ARG A 99 28.70 -5.54 -0.55
N GLY A 100 28.05 -6.10 0.49
CA GLY A 100 27.90 -7.53 0.66
C GLY A 100 26.63 -8.13 0.04
N ALA A 101 25.76 -7.30 -0.55
CA ALA A 101 24.49 -7.75 -1.10
C ALA A 101 24.66 -8.27 -2.54
N ASP A 102 23.91 -9.32 -2.88
CA ASP A 102 23.77 -9.79 -4.28
C ASP A 102 22.85 -8.86 -5.06
N LEU A 103 21.79 -8.34 -4.41
CA LEU A 103 20.81 -7.44 -4.98
C LEU A 103 20.54 -6.30 -4.01
N ILE A 104 20.39 -5.08 -4.53
CA ILE A 104 19.99 -3.91 -3.78
C ILE A 104 18.55 -3.56 -4.15
N TRP A 105 17.66 -3.54 -3.16
CA TRP A 105 16.26 -3.11 -3.30
C TRP A 105 16.11 -1.69 -2.77
N ILE A 106 15.78 -0.76 -3.64
CA ILE A 106 15.60 0.65 -3.27
C ILE A 106 14.11 0.99 -3.32
N ASN A 107 13.53 1.18 -2.16
CA ASN A 107 12.13 1.55 -2.03
C ASN A 107 11.96 3.06 -2.25
N GLY A 108 10.96 3.47 -3.03
CA GLY A 108 10.78 4.88 -3.39
C GLY A 108 9.32 5.26 -3.69
N PRO A 109 9.11 6.56 -3.96
CA PRO A 109 10.08 7.64 -4.10
C PRO A 109 10.48 8.27 -2.76
N HIS A 110 11.77 8.52 -2.57
CA HIS A 110 12.30 9.23 -1.40
C HIS A 110 13.69 9.83 -1.68
N PRO A 111 14.20 10.75 -0.84
CA PRO A 111 15.46 11.45 -1.08
C PRO A 111 16.71 10.57 -1.16
N LEU A 112 16.71 9.41 -0.46
CA LEU A 112 17.84 8.47 -0.49
C LEU A 112 17.94 7.71 -1.82
N LEU A 113 16.86 7.63 -2.61
CA LEU A 113 16.80 6.81 -3.83
C LEU A 113 17.90 7.19 -4.85
N PRO A 114 18.09 8.46 -5.23
CA PRO A 114 19.13 8.81 -6.20
C PRO A 114 20.55 8.49 -5.69
N LEU A 115 20.82 8.71 -4.41
CA LEU A 115 22.10 8.41 -3.79
C LEU A 115 22.35 6.90 -3.76
N ALA A 116 21.36 6.13 -3.30
CA ALA A 116 21.47 4.67 -3.26
C ALA A 116 21.67 4.07 -4.66
N ALA A 117 20.94 4.56 -5.66
CA ALA A 117 21.12 4.13 -7.06
C ALA A 117 22.50 4.49 -7.61
N LEU A 118 23.03 5.66 -7.23
CA LEU A 118 24.39 6.07 -7.62
C LEU A 118 25.47 5.15 -7.01
N ILE A 119 25.36 4.86 -5.71
CA ILE A 119 26.25 3.93 -5.01
C ILE A 119 26.18 2.55 -5.64
N ALA A 120 24.98 1.99 -5.86
CA ALA A 120 24.79 0.69 -6.48
C ALA A 120 25.47 0.60 -7.85
N ARG A 121 25.32 1.62 -8.70
CA ARG A 121 25.96 1.71 -10.02
C ARG A 121 27.49 1.83 -9.92
N ALA A 122 28.00 2.67 -9.01
CA ALA A 122 29.45 2.80 -8.78
C ALA A 122 30.08 1.46 -8.36
N MET A 123 29.34 0.65 -7.61
CA MET A 123 29.75 -0.70 -7.17
C MET A 123 29.46 -1.77 -8.22
N ARG A 124 28.84 -1.44 -9.35
CA ARG A 124 28.39 -2.39 -10.40
C ARG A 124 27.49 -3.49 -9.85
N LYS A 125 26.68 -3.17 -8.82
CA LYS A 125 25.73 -4.12 -8.21
C LYS A 125 24.39 -4.07 -8.94
N PRO A 126 23.71 -5.22 -9.16
CA PRO A 126 22.35 -5.24 -9.62
C PRO A 126 21.43 -4.57 -8.56
N TYR A 127 20.49 -3.77 -9.02
CA TYR A 127 19.55 -3.10 -8.13
C TYR A 127 18.17 -2.97 -8.77
N LEU A 128 17.16 -2.95 -7.92
CA LEU A 128 15.80 -2.65 -8.30
C LEU A 128 15.31 -1.36 -7.62
N LEU A 129 14.42 -0.66 -8.31
CA LEU A 129 13.64 0.43 -7.76
C LEU A 129 12.21 -0.06 -7.56
N TRP A 130 11.70 0.04 -6.33
CA TRP A 130 10.30 -0.20 -6.04
C TRP A 130 9.57 1.11 -5.80
N LEU A 131 8.76 1.54 -6.76
CA LEU A 131 8.07 2.83 -6.74
C LEU A 131 6.63 2.65 -6.29
N ARG A 132 6.28 3.16 -5.08
CA ARG A 132 4.98 2.95 -4.42
C ARG A 132 4.05 4.16 -4.41
N GLY A 133 4.44 5.27 -5.00
CA GLY A 133 3.63 6.48 -4.99
C GLY A 133 4.17 7.55 -5.92
N ASP A 134 3.28 8.42 -6.36
CA ASP A 134 3.64 9.58 -7.15
C ASP A 134 3.95 10.76 -6.22
N ILE A 135 5.25 11.16 -6.17
CA ILE A 135 5.71 12.23 -5.29
C ILE A 135 5.06 13.57 -5.66
N LEU A 136 4.84 13.83 -6.95
CA LEU A 136 4.22 15.08 -7.41
C LEU A 136 2.74 15.14 -7.02
N MET A 137 2.00 14.04 -7.18
CA MET A 137 0.61 13.94 -6.74
C MET A 137 0.50 14.09 -5.23
N THR A 138 1.35 13.41 -4.47
CA THR A 138 1.36 13.47 -3.00
C THR A 138 1.60 14.91 -2.52
N VAL A 139 2.55 15.62 -3.12
CA VAL A 139 2.86 17.00 -2.73
C VAL A 139 1.76 17.96 -3.14
N ARG A 140 1.15 17.80 -4.32
CA ARG A 140 0.01 18.62 -4.76
C ARG A 140 -1.19 18.52 -3.82
N VAL A 141 -1.48 17.33 -3.31
CA VAL A 141 -2.59 17.11 -2.37
C VAL A 141 -2.25 17.65 -0.97
N LYS A 142 -1.02 17.43 -0.49
CA LYS A 142 -0.61 17.77 0.87
C LYS A 142 -0.25 19.24 1.05
N TYR A 143 0.37 19.86 0.04
CA TYR A 143 0.89 21.23 0.10
C TYR A 143 0.16 22.10 -0.93
N VAL A 144 -0.94 22.71 -0.47
CA VAL A 144 -1.66 23.71 -1.26
C VAL A 144 -0.86 25.01 -1.20
N ALA A 145 0.03 25.28 -2.14
CA ALA A 145 1.00 26.38 -2.32
C ALA A 145 0.66 27.74 -1.63
N ARG A 146 0.29 27.71 -0.35
CA ARG A 146 -0.16 28.89 0.44
C ARG A 146 1.01 29.68 1.02
N ASN A 147 2.15 29.04 1.24
CA ASN A 147 3.29 29.66 1.91
C ASN A 147 4.64 29.29 1.26
N ARG A 148 5.73 29.90 1.77
CA ARG A 148 7.09 29.65 1.25
C ARG A 148 7.54 28.18 1.42
N ARG A 149 7.10 27.53 2.49
CA ARG A 149 7.43 26.08 2.77
C ARG A 149 6.79 25.17 1.76
N ASP A 150 5.51 25.41 1.42
CA ASP A 150 4.78 24.62 0.42
C ASP A 150 5.45 24.72 -0.97
N ARG A 151 5.87 25.94 -1.34
CA ARG A 151 6.62 26.16 -2.61
C ARG A 151 7.97 25.45 -2.62
N LEU A 152 8.69 25.45 -1.50
CA LEU A 152 9.94 24.72 -1.38
C LEU A 152 9.72 23.21 -1.49
N ALA A 153 8.73 22.66 -0.79
CA ALA A 153 8.36 21.25 -0.87
C ALA A 153 7.98 20.83 -2.30
N ALA A 154 7.21 21.66 -3.00
CA ALA A 154 6.83 21.40 -4.39
C ALA A 154 8.05 21.41 -5.34
N ARG A 155 8.96 22.37 -5.17
CA ARG A 155 10.21 22.42 -5.96
C ARG A 155 11.10 21.22 -5.70
N THR A 156 11.26 20.83 -4.43
CA THR A 156 12.07 19.66 -4.07
C THR A 156 11.48 18.37 -4.62
N ALA A 157 10.16 18.21 -4.52
CA ALA A 157 9.46 17.06 -5.11
C ALA A 157 9.66 17.00 -6.63
N TRP A 158 9.62 18.15 -7.31
CA TRP A 158 9.85 18.22 -8.74
C TRP A 158 11.30 17.82 -9.12
N TYR A 159 12.31 18.26 -8.35
CA TYR A 159 13.70 17.82 -8.58
C TYR A 159 13.88 16.33 -8.31
N LEU A 160 13.32 15.81 -7.21
CA LEU A 160 13.37 14.38 -6.91
C LEU A 160 12.70 13.55 -8.01
N ASP A 161 11.53 13.96 -8.49
CA ASP A 161 10.82 13.31 -9.60
C ASP A 161 11.71 13.18 -10.83
N ARG A 162 12.45 14.26 -11.18
CA ARG A 162 13.38 14.26 -12.32
C ARG A 162 14.60 13.35 -12.14
N LEU A 163 14.98 13.05 -10.90
CA LEU A 163 16.10 12.15 -10.60
C LEU A 163 15.71 10.67 -10.61
N ILE A 164 14.42 10.34 -10.48
CA ILE A 164 13.96 8.94 -10.48
C ILE A 164 14.23 8.28 -11.84
N GLY A 165 13.90 8.93 -12.96
CA GLY A 165 14.13 8.38 -14.29
C GLY A 165 15.61 8.04 -14.56
N PRO A 166 16.57 8.97 -14.40
CA PRO A 166 18.00 8.67 -14.48
C PRO A 166 18.48 7.60 -13.49
N SER A 167 17.87 7.52 -12.29
CA SER A 167 18.17 6.47 -11.31
C SER A 167 17.69 5.08 -11.74
N ALA A 168 16.70 5.01 -12.62
CA ALA A 168 16.20 3.76 -13.18
C ALA A 168 17.12 3.14 -14.25
N ARG A 169 18.13 3.89 -14.76
CA ARG A 169 19.00 3.39 -15.83
C ARG A 169 19.76 2.14 -15.39
N GLY A 170 19.50 1.02 -16.09
CA GLY A 170 20.11 -0.29 -15.79
C GLY A 170 19.53 -1.00 -14.57
N ALA A 171 18.49 -0.47 -13.94
CA ALA A 171 17.77 -1.10 -12.84
C ALA A 171 16.63 -2.00 -13.36
N ALA A 172 16.14 -2.91 -12.51
CA ALA A 172 14.77 -3.39 -12.61
C ALA A 172 13.85 -2.39 -11.92
N VAL A 173 12.74 -2.01 -12.54
CA VAL A 173 11.77 -1.07 -11.96
C VAL A 173 10.45 -1.79 -11.73
N PHE A 174 10.05 -1.89 -10.48
CA PHE A 174 8.72 -2.34 -10.10
C PHE A 174 7.93 -1.14 -9.59
N TYR A 175 6.71 -0.98 -10.08
CA TYR A 175 5.90 0.18 -9.76
C TYR A 175 4.47 -0.22 -9.39
N THR A 176 3.91 0.49 -8.42
CA THR A 176 2.55 0.30 -7.93
C THR A 176 1.67 1.43 -8.46
N GLY A 177 0.82 1.12 -9.43
CA GLY A 177 -0.04 2.08 -10.12
C GLY A 177 0.50 2.51 -11.49
N SER A 178 -0.39 2.53 -12.47
CA SER A 178 -0.09 2.79 -13.90
C SER A 178 0.60 4.13 -14.16
N SER A 179 0.32 5.16 -13.34
CA SER A 179 0.94 6.49 -13.45
C SER A 179 2.47 6.48 -13.29
N LEU A 180 3.03 5.46 -12.61
CA LEU A 180 4.46 5.32 -12.34
C LEU A 180 5.23 4.58 -13.45
N ALA A 181 4.54 3.98 -14.42
CA ALA A 181 5.15 3.29 -15.56
C ALA A 181 6.13 4.19 -16.34
N ARG A 182 5.93 5.52 -16.30
CA ARG A 182 6.82 6.51 -16.93
C ARG A 182 8.28 6.42 -16.49
N TYR A 183 8.55 5.97 -15.27
CA TYR A 183 9.92 5.84 -14.75
C TYR A 183 10.65 4.59 -15.27
N GLY A 184 9.95 3.62 -15.80
CA GLY A 184 10.51 2.41 -16.39
C GLY A 184 11.16 2.60 -17.77
N LYS A 185 11.05 3.78 -18.40
CA LYS A 185 11.54 4.03 -19.78
C LYS A 185 13.04 3.81 -19.95
N LEU A 186 13.84 4.03 -18.90
CA LEU A 186 15.30 3.86 -18.90
C LEU A 186 15.76 2.60 -18.16
N ALA A 187 14.83 1.83 -17.65
CA ALA A 187 15.11 0.61 -16.91
C ALA A 187 15.55 -0.54 -17.82
N ALA A 188 16.33 -1.47 -17.29
CA ALA A 188 16.61 -2.74 -17.97
C ALA A 188 15.36 -3.63 -18.04
N TYR A 189 14.47 -3.49 -17.05
CA TYR A 189 13.19 -4.18 -16.94
C TYR A 189 12.19 -3.32 -16.17
N ALA A 190 10.93 -3.30 -16.58
CA ALA A 190 9.89 -2.56 -15.87
C ALA A 190 8.57 -3.34 -15.83
N GLN A 191 7.98 -3.47 -14.66
CA GLN A 191 6.74 -4.19 -14.45
C GLN A 191 5.90 -3.58 -13.34
N SER A 192 4.57 -3.62 -13.48
CA SER A 192 3.65 -3.36 -12.39
C SER A 192 3.73 -4.48 -11.35
N ALA A 193 3.77 -4.13 -10.08
CA ALA A 193 3.74 -5.06 -8.98
C ALA A 193 3.10 -4.42 -7.75
N ASN A 194 2.48 -5.24 -6.91
CA ASN A 194 1.78 -4.81 -5.72
C ASN A 194 2.44 -5.39 -4.45
N THR A 195 2.22 -4.74 -3.33
CA THR A 195 2.59 -5.27 -2.01
C THR A 195 1.35 -5.85 -1.34
N SER A 196 0.79 -6.91 -1.91
CA SER A 196 -0.26 -7.66 -1.24
C SER A 196 0.30 -8.29 0.03
N LEU A 197 -0.47 -8.24 1.11
CA LEU A 197 -0.18 -8.91 2.38
C LEU A 197 -1.10 -10.10 2.60
N VAL A 198 -1.92 -10.42 1.60
CA VAL A 198 -2.83 -11.57 1.64
C VAL A 198 -2.03 -12.84 1.43
N SER A 199 -2.07 -13.75 2.40
CA SER A 199 -1.53 -15.09 2.26
C SER A 199 -2.50 -16.02 1.52
N ASP A 200 -1.98 -17.10 0.92
CA ASP A 200 -2.82 -18.10 0.26
C ASP A 200 -3.85 -18.74 1.22
N ALA A 201 -3.52 -18.86 2.51
CA ALA A 201 -4.41 -19.36 3.55
C ALA A 201 -5.62 -18.44 3.84
N GLN A 202 -5.53 -17.19 3.46
CA GLN A 202 -6.59 -16.20 3.65
C GLN A 202 -7.58 -16.14 2.48
N LEU A 203 -7.33 -16.86 1.40
CA LEU A 203 -8.22 -16.91 0.26
C LEU A 203 -9.49 -17.68 0.59
N ALA A 204 -10.65 -17.12 0.23
CA ALA A 204 -11.91 -17.84 0.28
C ALA A 204 -11.85 -19.07 -0.64
N THR A 205 -12.47 -20.17 -0.22
CA THR A 205 -12.50 -21.41 -1.02
C THR A 205 -13.50 -21.37 -2.16
N ARG A 206 -14.44 -20.42 -2.12
CA ARG A 206 -15.53 -20.27 -3.12
C ARG A 206 -16.05 -18.82 -3.14
N PRO A 207 -16.62 -18.36 -4.26
CA PRO A 207 -17.33 -17.09 -4.35
C PRO A 207 -18.53 -17.03 -3.40
N ARG A 208 -18.92 -15.83 -3.00
CA ARG A 208 -20.09 -15.58 -2.15
C ARG A 208 -21.36 -15.53 -2.99
N THR A 209 -22.33 -16.35 -2.65
CA THR A 209 -23.62 -16.39 -3.36
C THR A 209 -24.79 -15.99 -2.47
N ARG A 210 -24.61 -15.99 -1.15
CA ARG A 210 -25.62 -15.58 -0.18
C ARG A 210 -25.24 -14.26 0.44
N VAL A 211 -26.22 -13.47 0.83
CA VAL A 211 -26.09 -12.23 1.57
C VAL A 211 -27.04 -12.22 2.75
N HIS A 212 -26.73 -11.40 3.73
CA HIS A 212 -27.57 -11.18 4.89
C HIS A 212 -28.76 -10.26 4.55
N ALA A 213 -29.77 -10.30 5.35
CA ALA A 213 -30.88 -9.35 5.37
C ALA A 213 -30.99 -8.78 6.81
N PRO A 214 -30.58 -7.54 7.03
CA PRO A 214 -30.07 -6.51 6.09
C PRO A 214 -28.73 -6.84 5.45
N LEU A 215 -28.45 -6.23 4.27
CA LEU A 215 -27.17 -6.35 3.57
C LEU A 215 -26.05 -5.72 4.40
N ARG A 216 -24.98 -6.49 4.68
CA ARG A 216 -23.87 -6.06 5.53
C ARG A 216 -22.75 -5.44 4.71
N LEU A 217 -22.57 -4.14 4.89
CA LEU A 217 -21.49 -3.37 4.28
C LEU A 217 -20.31 -3.26 5.24
N LEU A 218 -19.10 -3.40 4.73
CA LEU A 218 -17.86 -3.23 5.50
C LEU A 218 -17.02 -2.10 4.90
N TRP A 219 -16.49 -1.27 5.77
CA TRP A 219 -15.40 -0.36 5.49
C TRP A 219 -14.28 -0.54 6.52
N VAL A 220 -13.02 -0.54 6.05
CA VAL A 220 -11.83 -0.69 6.90
C VAL A 220 -10.82 0.41 6.60
N GLY A 221 -10.36 1.14 7.63
CA GLY A 221 -9.32 2.15 7.44
C GLY A 221 -9.22 3.18 8.57
N GLN A 222 -8.43 4.23 8.34
CA GLN A 222 -8.36 5.38 9.25
C GLN A 222 -9.51 6.34 8.97
N LEU A 223 -10.22 6.78 10.02
CA LEU A 223 -11.32 7.74 9.92
C LEU A 223 -10.78 9.15 9.64
N ARG A 224 -10.52 9.45 8.34
CA ARG A 224 -9.94 10.70 7.85
C ARG A 224 -10.81 11.30 6.72
N PRO A 225 -10.81 12.63 6.53
CA PRO A 225 -11.63 13.29 5.51
C PRO A 225 -11.46 12.71 4.09
N VAL A 226 -10.21 12.38 3.74
CA VAL A 226 -9.87 11.81 2.43
C VAL A 226 -10.53 10.45 2.15
N LYS A 227 -11.04 9.77 3.18
CA LYS A 227 -11.71 8.47 3.05
C LYS A 227 -13.19 8.55 2.63
N GLY A 228 -13.75 9.77 2.55
CA GLY A 228 -15.05 10.02 1.92
C GLY A 228 -16.26 9.43 2.63
N LEU A 229 -16.16 9.10 3.92
CA LEU A 229 -17.21 8.42 4.68
C LEU A 229 -18.51 9.22 4.78
N LEU A 230 -18.44 10.56 4.75
CA LEU A 230 -19.64 11.39 4.71
C LEU A 230 -20.50 11.09 3.47
N HIS A 231 -19.89 10.85 2.30
CA HIS A 231 -20.62 10.49 1.09
C HIS A 231 -21.24 9.09 1.19
N LEU A 232 -20.60 8.16 1.91
CA LEU A 232 -21.17 6.84 2.18
C LEU A 232 -22.41 6.96 3.10
N LEU A 233 -22.34 7.76 4.16
CA LEU A 233 -23.49 7.99 5.03
C LEU A 233 -24.67 8.63 4.28
N GLN A 234 -24.39 9.60 3.40
CA GLN A 234 -25.40 10.20 2.52
C GLN A 234 -26.02 9.18 1.55
N ALA A 235 -25.20 8.26 1.01
CA ALA A 235 -25.69 7.17 0.16
C ALA A 235 -26.59 6.23 0.94
N LEU A 236 -26.22 5.86 2.18
CA LEU A 236 -27.05 5.02 3.06
C LEU A 236 -28.39 5.68 3.41
N ARG A 237 -28.38 7.00 3.66
CA ARG A 237 -29.64 7.74 3.89
C ARG A 237 -30.54 7.65 2.66
N THR A 238 -30.01 7.87 1.46
CA THR A 238 -30.76 7.72 0.21
C THR A 238 -31.37 6.32 0.07
N LEU A 239 -30.56 5.28 0.32
CA LEU A 239 -31.01 3.89 0.25
C LEU A 239 -32.11 3.56 1.26
N ARG A 240 -32.00 4.09 2.48
CA ARG A 240 -33.04 3.95 3.51
C ARG A 240 -34.36 4.61 3.09
N ASP A 241 -34.30 5.82 2.51
CA ASP A 241 -35.46 6.52 1.99
C ASP A 241 -36.12 5.77 0.82
N GLU A 242 -35.35 5.01 0.05
CA GLU A 242 -35.82 4.12 -1.03
C GLU A 242 -36.29 2.76 -0.50
N GLY A 243 -36.29 2.51 0.82
CA GLY A 243 -36.76 1.30 1.46
C GLY A 243 -35.75 0.11 1.48
N HIS A 244 -34.49 0.38 1.15
CA HIS A 244 -33.43 -0.63 1.28
C HIS A 244 -32.92 -0.74 2.72
N SER A 245 -32.78 -1.94 3.23
CA SER A 245 -32.20 -2.21 4.55
C SER A 245 -30.74 -2.64 4.42
N MET A 246 -29.82 -1.84 4.98
CA MET A 246 -28.38 -2.09 4.94
C MET A 246 -27.75 -1.76 6.28
N ASP A 247 -26.84 -2.60 6.73
CA ASP A 247 -26.00 -2.39 7.91
C ASP A 247 -24.58 -2.02 7.48
N LEU A 248 -24.02 -0.97 8.05
CA LEU A 248 -22.63 -0.56 7.81
C LEU A 248 -21.76 -0.78 9.04
N ARG A 249 -20.70 -1.55 8.86
CA ARG A 249 -19.63 -1.73 9.83
C ARG A 249 -18.42 -0.87 9.45
N LEU A 250 -18.04 0.07 10.33
CA LEU A 250 -16.86 0.93 10.18
C LEU A 250 -15.75 0.42 11.11
N VAL A 251 -14.72 -0.19 10.52
CA VAL A 251 -13.58 -0.74 11.25
C VAL A 251 -12.39 0.21 11.12
N GLY A 252 -11.94 0.74 12.25
CA GLY A 252 -10.84 1.68 12.34
C GLY A 252 -11.14 2.86 13.24
N ASP A 253 -10.18 3.76 13.35
CA ASP A 253 -10.28 4.95 14.18
C ASP A 253 -9.59 6.14 13.51
N GLY A 254 -9.83 7.36 14.00
CA GLY A 254 -9.20 8.56 13.48
C GLY A 254 -9.95 9.85 13.83
N GLU A 255 -9.39 10.95 13.36
CA GLU A 255 -9.83 12.32 13.69
C GLU A 255 -11.30 12.64 13.37
N GLN A 256 -11.92 11.88 12.44
CA GLN A 256 -13.32 12.08 12.07
C GLN A 256 -14.32 11.29 12.91
N ARG A 257 -13.90 10.51 13.90
CA ARG A 257 -14.79 9.64 14.68
C ARG A 257 -16.02 10.38 15.23
N GLU A 258 -15.78 11.48 15.92
CA GLU A 258 -16.85 12.29 16.54
C GLU A 258 -17.79 12.93 15.50
N ALA A 259 -17.20 13.52 14.45
CA ALA A 259 -17.98 14.14 13.38
C ALA A 259 -18.86 13.14 12.63
N LEU A 260 -18.33 11.94 12.35
CA LEU A 260 -19.09 10.86 11.71
C LEU A 260 -20.19 10.32 12.62
N THR A 261 -19.95 10.23 13.93
CA THR A 261 -20.99 9.81 14.89
C THR A 261 -22.14 10.82 14.94
N ALA A 262 -21.83 12.12 14.94
CA ALA A 262 -22.85 13.16 14.87
C ALA A 262 -23.64 13.11 13.56
N GLU A 263 -22.97 12.89 12.43
CA GLU A 263 -23.61 12.77 11.11
C GLU A 263 -24.53 11.54 11.02
N VAL A 264 -24.13 10.41 11.58
CA VAL A 264 -24.97 9.19 11.68
C VAL A 264 -26.27 9.49 12.41
N ALA A 265 -26.21 10.24 13.51
CA ALA A 265 -27.41 10.65 14.26
C ALA A 265 -28.26 11.67 13.46
N ALA A 266 -27.65 12.66 12.82
CA ALA A 266 -28.32 13.67 12.01
C ALA A 266 -29.05 13.07 10.80
N LEU A 267 -28.50 12.00 10.22
CA LEU A 267 -29.08 11.28 9.10
C LEU A 267 -30.02 10.14 9.54
N ASP A 268 -30.31 10.00 10.84
CA ASP A 268 -31.17 8.92 11.38
C ASP A 268 -30.70 7.50 10.96
N LEU A 269 -29.39 7.24 11.08
CA LEU A 269 -28.75 5.97 10.69
C LEU A 269 -28.22 5.17 11.88
N THR A 270 -28.57 5.54 13.12
CA THR A 270 -28.04 4.96 14.35
C THR A 270 -28.27 3.46 14.48
N ASP A 271 -29.36 2.93 13.92
CA ASP A 271 -29.71 1.51 13.98
C ASP A 271 -28.87 0.67 13.02
N GLY A 272 -28.43 1.24 11.87
CA GLY A 272 -27.75 0.54 10.79
C GLY A 272 -26.24 0.83 10.70
N VAL A 273 -25.67 1.77 11.48
CA VAL A 273 -24.23 2.09 11.40
C VAL A 273 -23.53 1.79 12.71
N ARG A 274 -22.47 0.98 12.63
CA ARG A 274 -21.70 0.57 13.81
C ARG A 274 -20.21 0.86 13.63
N PHE A 275 -19.63 1.49 14.63
CA PHE A 275 -18.20 1.76 14.71
C PHE A 275 -17.51 0.68 15.55
N ALA A 276 -16.67 -0.13 14.94
CA ALA A 276 -15.92 -1.19 15.64
C ALA A 276 -14.70 -0.67 16.42
N GLY A 277 -14.24 0.56 16.10
CA GLY A 277 -12.94 1.02 16.56
C GLY A 277 -11.79 0.37 15.80
N TYR A 278 -10.57 0.53 16.31
CA TYR A 278 -9.40 -0.09 15.73
C TYR A 278 -9.40 -1.59 15.99
N VAL A 279 -9.34 -2.38 14.93
CA VAL A 279 -9.11 -3.83 14.98
C VAL A 279 -7.72 -4.10 14.38
N ALA A 280 -6.88 -4.80 15.15
CA ALA A 280 -5.53 -5.15 14.68
C ALA A 280 -5.59 -6.17 13.53
N PRO A 281 -4.65 -6.11 12.56
CA PRO A 281 -4.51 -7.16 11.56
C PRO A 281 -4.33 -8.54 12.19
N GLY A 282 -5.05 -9.52 11.66
CA GLY A 282 -5.08 -10.89 12.17
C GLY A 282 -6.50 -11.45 12.23
N PRO A 283 -6.74 -12.55 12.97
CA PRO A 283 -8.02 -13.27 12.93
C PRO A 283 -9.26 -12.43 13.24
N ALA A 284 -9.14 -11.45 14.15
CA ALA A 284 -10.28 -10.56 14.47
C ALA A 284 -10.66 -9.67 13.28
N LEU A 285 -9.69 -9.15 12.53
CA LEU A 285 -9.96 -8.38 11.31
C LEU A 285 -10.45 -9.30 10.17
N ASP A 286 -9.92 -10.50 10.08
CA ASP A 286 -10.37 -11.50 9.10
C ASP A 286 -11.87 -11.81 9.29
N THR A 287 -12.32 -11.95 10.54
CA THR A 287 -13.75 -12.14 10.87
C THR A 287 -14.62 -10.96 10.39
N GLU A 288 -14.16 -9.71 10.50
CA GLU A 288 -14.90 -8.54 10.00
C GLU A 288 -15.15 -8.64 8.48
N TYR A 289 -14.14 -9.10 7.70
CA TYR A 289 -14.31 -9.34 6.26
C TYR A 289 -15.23 -10.55 5.98
N GLU A 290 -15.13 -11.60 6.77
CA GLU A 290 -15.93 -12.83 6.59
C GLU A 290 -17.42 -12.62 6.85
N GLU A 291 -17.77 -11.76 7.80
CA GLU A 291 -19.15 -11.43 8.15
C GLU A 291 -19.82 -10.41 7.22
N ALA A 292 -19.06 -9.74 6.36
CA ALA A 292 -19.58 -8.75 5.42
C ALA A 292 -20.11 -9.39 4.14
N ASP A 293 -20.98 -8.68 3.43
CA ASP A 293 -21.50 -9.05 2.12
C ASP A 293 -20.87 -8.24 1.00
N VAL A 294 -20.53 -6.96 1.27
CA VAL A 294 -19.95 -6.02 0.30
C VAL A 294 -18.91 -5.15 1.01
N PHE A 295 -17.77 -4.98 0.36
CA PHE A 295 -16.75 -4.02 0.80
C PHE A 295 -16.94 -2.68 0.09
N VAL A 296 -16.90 -1.57 0.84
CA VAL A 296 -17.12 -0.23 0.28
C VAL A 296 -15.91 0.66 0.53
N LEU A 297 -15.38 1.29 -0.54
CA LEU A 297 -14.25 2.21 -0.47
C LEU A 297 -14.60 3.57 -1.13
N PRO A 298 -15.24 4.50 -0.41
CA PRO A 298 -15.75 5.75 -0.97
C PRO A 298 -14.70 6.88 -1.00
N SER A 299 -13.42 6.54 -1.02
CA SER A 299 -12.31 7.46 -0.83
C SER A 299 -12.26 8.58 -1.88
N LEU A 300 -11.80 9.77 -1.48
CA LEU A 300 -11.58 10.92 -2.35
C LEU A 300 -10.17 10.91 -2.98
N SER A 301 -9.24 10.18 -2.37
CA SER A 301 -7.88 9.98 -2.88
C SER A 301 -7.25 8.73 -2.26
N GLU A 302 -6.59 7.94 -3.09
CA GLU A 302 -5.86 6.72 -2.67
C GLU A 302 -4.56 6.55 -3.48
N GLY A 303 -3.62 5.79 -2.88
CA GLY A 303 -2.63 5.08 -3.66
C GLY A 303 -3.23 3.79 -4.22
N ILE A 304 -2.64 2.62 -3.91
CA ILE A 304 -3.32 1.32 -4.03
C ILE A 304 -3.68 0.84 -2.63
N PRO A 305 -5.00 0.80 -2.29
CA PRO A 305 -5.46 0.45 -0.94
C PRO A 305 -5.31 -1.05 -0.69
N LYS A 306 -4.56 -1.45 0.35
CA LYS A 306 -4.37 -2.87 0.70
C LYS A 306 -5.65 -3.59 1.10
N VAL A 307 -6.58 -2.87 1.70
CA VAL A 307 -7.90 -3.37 2.10
C VAL A 307 -8.73 -3.92 0.93
N LEU A 308 -8.44 -3.51 -0.31
CA LEU A 308 -9.07 -4.09 -1.50
C LEU A 308 -8.64 -5.56 -1.70
N PHE A 309 -7.36 -5.85 -1.56
CA PHE A 309 -6.85 -7.22 -1.66
C PHE A 309 -7.39 -8.09 -0.52
N GLU A 310 -7.46 -7.52 0.69
CA GLU A 310 -8.02 -8.19 1.87
C GLU A 310 -9.50 -8.54 1.67
N ALA A 311 -10.29 -7.62 1.14
CA ALA A 311 -11.71 -7.83 0.81
C ALA A 311 -11.89 -8.87 -0.31
N MET A 312 -11.14 -8.70 -1.41
CA MET A 312 -11.22 -9.60 -2.57
C MET A 312 -10.78 -11.03 -2.23
N ALA A 313 -9.80 -11.19 -1.32
CA ALA A 313 -9.39 -12.50 -0.82
C ALA A 313 -10.52 -13.25 -0.10
N ARG A 314 -11.44 -12.53 0.54
CA ARG A 314 -12.66 -13.10 1.14
C ARG A 314 -13.83 -13.17 0.15
N ALA A 315 -13.53 -13.03 -1.15
CA ALA A 315 -14.51 -13.02 -2.23
C ALA A 315 -15.62 -11.97 -2.04
N LEU A 316 -15.31 -10.83 -1.40
CA LEU A 316 -16.27 -9.74 -1.27
C LEU A 316 -16.38 -8.96 -2.57
N PRO A 317 -17.57 -8.77 -3.13
CA PRO A 317 -17.82 -7.75 -4.13
C PRO A 317 -17.41 -6.38 -3.59
N VAL A 318 -16.77 -5.56 -4.43
CA VAL A 318 -16.27 -4.26 -4.05
C VAL A 318 -17.09 -3.15 -4.70
N VAL A 319 -17.45 -2.11 -3.94
CA VAL A 319 -17.89 -0.82 -4.50
C VAL A 319 -16.87 0.24 -4.11
N ALA A 320 -16.21 0.83 -5.09
CA ALA A 320 -15.13 1.77 -4.83
C ALA A 320 -15.23 3.03 -5.71
N THR A 321 -14.58 4.10 -5.27
CA THR A 321 -14.45 5.32 -6.07
C THR A 321 -13.28 5.23 -7.04
N LYS A 322 -13.45 5.77 -8.24
CA LYS A 322 -12.43 5.82 -9.30
C LYS A 322 -11.39 6.91 -9.00
N VAL A 323 -10.48 6.62 -8.04
CA VAL A 323 -9.42 7.55 -7.62
C VAL A 323 -8.07 6.85 -7.51
N GLY A 324 -7.01 7.58 -7.83
CA GLY A 324 -5.63 7.11 -7.70
C GLY A 324 -5.39 5.75 -8.36
N GLY A 325 -4.84 4.80 -7.62
CA GLY A 325 -4.59 3.44 -8.07
C GLY A 325 -5.76 2.45 -7.87
N VAL A 326 -6.94 2.91 -7.44
CA VAL A 326 -8.10 2.02 -7.31
C VAL A 326 -8.50 1.36 -8.63
N PRO A 327 -8.49 2.06 -9.79
CA PRO A 327 -8.78 1.45 -11.09
C PRO A 327 -7.72 0.45 -11.59
N ASP A 328 -6.54 0.42 -10.97
CA ASP A 328 -5.51 -0.59 -11.29
C ASP A 328 -5.80 -1.94 -10.58
N VAL A 329 -6.73 -1.95 -9.61
CA VAL A 329 -7.14 -3.13 -8.82
C VAL A 329 -8.59 -3.51 -9.11
N VAL A 330 -9.48 -2.52 -9.16
CA VAL A 330 -10.91 -2.74 -9.40
C VAL A 330 -11.24 -2.51 -10.86
N CYS A 331 -11.58 -3.59 -11.57
CA CYS A 331 -12.11 -3.57 -12.93
C CYS A 331 -13.64 -3.47 -12.85
N ASP A 332 -14.17 -2.33 -13.36
CA ASP A 332 -15.61 -2.04 -13.26
C ASP A 332 -16.46 -3.09 -13.97
N GLY A 333 -17.41 -3.68 -13.24
CA GLY A 333 -18.28 -4.72 -13.74
C GLY A 333 -17.67 -6.14 -13.74
N GLU A 334 -16.38 -6.31 -13.42
CA GLU A 334 -15.70 -7.61 -13.39
C GLU A 334 -15.44 -8.12 -11.96
N ASN A 335 -14.74 -7.34 -11.14
CA ASN A 335 -14.40 -7.70 -9.75
C ASN A 335 -14.92 -6.69 -8.72
N GLY A 336 -15.63 -5.65 -9.18
CA GLY A 336 -16.23 -4.61 -8.37
C GLY A 336 -16.99 -3.59 -9.24
N LEU A 337 -17.58 -2.59 -8.60
CA LEU A 337 -18.20 -1.45 -9.25
C LEU A 337 -17.43 -0.17 -8.93
N LEU A 338 -17.15 0.64 -9.95
CA LEU A 338 -16.48 1.93 -9.81
C LEU A 338 -17.47 3.09 -9.95
N VAL A 339 -17.42 4.03 -9.01
CA VAL A 339 -18.20 5.26 -9.04
C VAL A 339 -17.31 6.50 -8.98
N LEU A 340 -17.82 7.66 -9.34
CA LEU A 340 -17.08 8.91 -9.20
C LEU A 340 -16.92 9.29 -7.73
N ALA A 341 -15.77 9.84 -7.36
CA ALA A 341 -15.52 10.32 -6.02
C ALA A 341 -16.46 11.47 -5.65
N GLY A 342 -17.01 11.45 -4.42
CA GLY A 342 -17.94 12.45 -3.95
C GLY A 342 -19.38 12.32 -4.46
N ASP A 343 -19.67 11.35 -5.32
CA ASP A 343 -21.03 11.10 -5.82
C ASP A 343 -21.78 10.07 -4.95
N ALA A 344 -22.41 10.57 -3.89
CA ALA A 344 -23.20 9.74 -2.97
C ALA A 344 -24.36 9.02 -3.68
N ARG A 345 -24.98 9.64 -4.71
CA ARG A 345 -26.08 9.03 -5.46
C ARG A 345 -25.60 7.88 -6.33
N ALA A 346 -24.45 8.02 -7.00
CA ALA A 346 -23.86 6.93 -7.75
C ALA A 346 -23.46 5.76 -6.83
N LEU A 347 -22.94 6.07 -5.63
CA LEU A 347 -22.63 5.09 -4.61
C LEU A 347 -23.89 4.33 -4.15
N ALA A 348 -24.99 5.05 -3.87
CA ALA A 348 -26.29 4.44 -3.53
C ALA A 348 -26.78 3.49 -4.63
N ARG A 349 -26.78 3.94 -5.89
CA ARG A 349 -27.19 3.10 -7.03
C ARG A 349 -26.33 1.83 -7.15
N ALA A 350 -25.00 1.94 -7.00
CA ALA A 350 -24.11 0.78 -7.07
C ALA A 350 -24.42 -0.23 -5.94
N LEU A 351 -24.63 0.24 -4.72
CA LEU A 351 -24.99 -0.59 -3.57
C LEU A 351 -26.38 -1.23 -3.74
N SER A 352 -27.39 -0.48 -4.23
CA SER A 352 -28.71 -1.01 -4.55
C SER A 352 -28.66 -2.13 -5.58
N ARG A 353 -27.87 -1.95 -6.66
CA ARG A 353 -27.66 -2.98 -7.69
C ARG A 353 -27.06 -4.26 -7.10
N ILE A 354 -26.01 -4.14 -6.31
CA ILE A 354 -25.40 -5.31 -5.65
C ILE A 354 -26.40 -5.96 -4.67
N GLY A 355 -27.19 -5.16 -3.95
CA GLY A 355 -28.19 -5.66 -3.01
C GLY A 355 -29.32 -6.46 -3.68
N SER A 356 -29.78 -6.04 -4.85
CA SER A 356 -30.93 -6.63 -5.56
C SER A 356 -30.56 -7.69 -6.59
N ASP A 357 -29.40 -7.56 -7.25
CA ASP A 357 -28.97 -8.42 -8.36
C ASP A 357 -28.03 -9.54 -7.86
N ARG A 358 -28.56 -10.76 -7.74
CA ARG A 358 -27.81 -11.93 -7.28
C ARG A 358 -26.73 -12.35 -8.27
N ASP A 359 -27.02 -12.29 -9.57
CA ASP A 359 -26.11 -12.77 -10.60
C ASP A 359 -24.92 -11.81 -10.73
N LEU A 360 -25.18 -10.49 -10.66
CA LEU A 360 -24.13 -9.49 -10.57
C LEU A 360 -23.24 -9.71 -9.33
N ARG A 361 -23.82 -9.94 -8.15
CA ARG A 361 -23.05 -10.24 -6.93
C ARG A 361 -22.16 -11.45 -7.10
N SER A 362 -22.72 -12.54 -7.62
CA SER A 362 -21.99 -13.79 -7.84
C SER A 362 -20.84 -13.58 -8.83
N HIS A 363 -21.08 -12.85 -9.91
CA HIS A 363 -20.08 -12.51 -10.90
C HIS A 363 -18.93 -11.67 -10.31
N LEU A 364 -19.26 -10.58 -9.62
CA LEU A 364 -18.27 -9.69 -8.99
C LEU A 364 -17.48 -10.41 -7.89
N SER A 365 -18.13 -11.28 -7.11
CA SER A 365 -17.47 -12.09 -6.08
C SER A 365 -16.48 -13.09 -6.68
N HIS A 366 -16.82 -13.69 -7.82
CA HIS A 366 -15.92 -14.59 -8.54
C HIS A 366 -14.69 -13.83 -9.06
N GLY A 367 -14.90 -12.72 -9.77
CA GLY A 367 -13.81 -11.90 -10.28
C GLY A 367 -12.92 -11.31 -9.16
N ALA A 368 -13.52 -10.96 -8.02
CA ALA A 368 -12.76 -10.51 -6.84
C ALA A 368 -11.82 -11.61 -6.32
N LEU A 369 -12.32 -12.83 -6.20
CA LEU A 369 -11.52 -13.97 -5.74
C LEU A 369 -10.42 -14.35 -6.74
N GLU A 370 -10.72 -14.39 -8.04
CA GLU A 370 -9.73 -14.64 -9.09
C GLU A 370 -8.62 -13.59 -9.05
N TYR A 371 -8.98 -12.32 -8.91
CA TYR A 371 -8.00 -11.25 -8.79
C TYR A 371 -7.11 -11.44 -7.56
N ALA A 372 -7.69 -11.77 -6.41
CA ALA A 372 -6.94 -12.00 -5.18
C ALA A 372 -5.99 -13.19 -5.28
N GLN A 373 -6.41 -14.30 -5.91
CA GLN A 373 -5.57 -15.49 -6.16
C GLN A 373 -4.33 -15.16 -7.00
N ALA A 374 -4.49 -14.30 -8.00
CA ALA A 374 -3.38 -13.83 -8.83
C ALA A 374 -2.46 -12.82 -8.13
N HIS A 375 -2.88 -12.30 -6.96
CA HIS A 375 -2.20 -11.22 -6.23
C HIS A 375 -1.98 -11.52 -4.74
N THR A 376 -1.77 -12.78 -4.36
CA THR A 376 -1.32 -13.14 -3.01
C THR A 376 0.13 -12.67 -2.79
N ALA A 377 0.59 -12.61 -1.54
CA ALA A 377 1.99 -12.31 -1.22
C ALA A 377 2.95 -13.26 -1.96
N THR A 378 2.64 -14.56 -1.97
CA THR A 378 3.40 -15.58 -2.70
C THR A 378 3.45 -15.29 -4.20
N ALA A 379 2.30 -15.00 -4.83
CA ALA A 379 2.21 -14.68 -6.25
C ALA A 379 3.01 -13.42 -6.62
N GLU A 380 2.97 -12.38 -5.77
CA GLU A 380 3.75 -11.16 -6.00
C GLU A 380 5.26 -11.41 -5.87
N VAL A 381 5.70 -12.22 -4.91
CA VAL A 381 7.11 -12.61 -4.78
C VAL A 381 7.60 -13.37 -6.02
N GLU A 382 6.80 -14.30 -6.55
CA GLU A 382 7.14 -15.03 -7.78
C GLU A 382 7.17 -14.09 -9.00
N ARG A 383 6.26 -13.13 -9.08
CA ARG A 383 6.26 -12.09 -10.13
C ARG A 383 7.54 -11.24 -10.07
N ILE A 384 7.95 -10.83 -8.87
CA ILE A 384 9.21 -10.12 -8.64
C ILE A 384 10.39 -10.98 -9.05
N ARG A 385 10.43 -12.25 -8.65
CA ARG A 385 11.48 -13.22 -9.01
C ARG A 385 11.61 -13.35 -10.53
N GLY A 386 10.50 -13.52 -11.22
CA GLY A 386 10.45 -13.57 -12.69
C GLY A 386 11.05 -12.34 -13.34
N GLY A 387 10.64 -11.15 -12.89
CA GLY A 387 11.15 -9.88 -13.39
C GLY A 387 12.65 -9.68 -13.09
N LEU A 388 13.12 -10.10 -11.92
CA LEU A 388 14.54 -10.05 -11.56
C LEU A 388 15.38 -11.02 -12.41
N ARG A 389 14.86 -12.21 -12.72
CA ARG A 389 15.52 -13.16 -13.63
C ARG A 389 15.64 -12.59 -15.05
N ALA A 390 14.59 -11.91 -15.52
CA ALA A 390 14.61 -11.24 -16.81
C ALA A 390 15.58 -10.05 -16.85
N ALA A 391 15.63 -9.24 -15.78
CA ALA A 391 16.51 -8.08 -15.69
C ALA A 391 17.99 -8.45 -15.49
N PHE A 392 18.26 -9.48 -14.69
CA PHE A 392 19.58 -9.86 -14.21
C PHE A 392 19.78 -11.38 -14.28
N PRO A 393 19.88 -12.00 -15.47
CA PRO A 393 19.99 -13.47 -15.61
C PRO A 393 21.24 -14.04 -14.92
N ASP A 394 22.34 -13.29 -14.88
CA ASP A 394 23.60 -13.75 -14.26
C ASP A 394 23.51 -13.85 -12.73
N LEU A 395 22.59 -13.11 -12.11
CA LEU A 395 22.35 -13.15 -10.66
C LEU A 395 21.91 -14.54 -10.15
N TRP A 396 21.33 -15.36 -11.03
CA TRP A 396 20.74 -16.66 -10.74
C TRP A 396 21.57 -17.84 -11.25
N ARG A 397 22.76 -17.59 -11.82
CA ARG A 397 23.70 -18.65 -12.16
C ARG A 397 24.37 -19.17 -10.89
N ALA A 398 24.56 -20.49 -10.81
CA ALA A 398 25.42 -21.05 -9.78
C ALA A 398 26.85 -20.49 -9.98
N ALA A 399 27.53 -20.16 -8.89
CA ALA A 399 28.96 -19.90 -8.98
C ALA A 399 29.61 -21.23 -9.45
N GLU A 400 30.29 -21.18 -10.59
CA GLU A 400 31.13 -22.30 -11.06
C GLU A 400 32.29 -22.53 -10.11
#